data_cc8ab3f2cbd09e35977a2f7e4e185748
#
_entry.id   cc8ab3f2cbd09e35977a2f7e4e185748
#
_cell.length_a   1.000
_cell.length_b   1.000
_cell.length_c   1.000
_cell.angle_alpha   90.00
_cell.angle_beta   90.00
_cell.angle_gamma   90.00
#
_symmetry.space_group_name_H-M   'P 1'
#
loop_
_entity.id
_entity.type
_entity.pdbx_description
1 polymer ?
#
loop_
_entity_poly.entity_id
_entity_poly.type
_entity_poly.pdbx_seq_one_letter_code
_entity_poly.pdbx_strand_id
1 'polypeptide(L)'
;MTNIIKISLIYLSLFSISNCIADINLFNGKDLQGWEGIGGDASKNWEVKNGTLSCTGGPGAQWIATKEEFSNFDLTMDFKLPENGNSGVFIRAPKKGTPYVDGIEIQLLDDAGEKWKNLKPNQFTGSIYAALAPSHRATKKAGEWQNIRIKCVDEKCLVWVNNDKVIDTDLTKIAKEHGKKIPGLFRTRGRIGVQNHGDRVYFKNIKLKKVENISAKPKFFAFHNGVHFNSAAERAKILKDLGYDGIGSAHLKTNENIKDRLAAFKKEDLKIFSFYVGGRLGGQNGFQYDPKISELIRELEGTDTVIELFVQGNKNNNTDEEAVKFVREIADQAQKSELKVVLYPHSGFYIDRIGDAVRIAKKSGRKNVGAMFNLCHFLQVEPKSNLKETIQKASPLIWQASISGAQKNSKSWQGLIQTLDNGDFDQNELMKLLKKSGFEGPVGLQCYAIKGDSKENLRRSIDAWHKIWQNLSL
;
A
#
# COMPACT_ATOMS: atom_id res chain seq x y z
N MET A 1 52.70 44.00 4.09
CA MET A 1 52.59 42.66 3.46
C MET A 1 51.35 41.99 4.05
N THR A 2 50.25 42.13 3.36
CA THR A 2 48.91 41.69 3.82
C THR A 2 48.54 40.43 3.06
N ASN A 3 48.56 39.29 3.76
CA ASN A 3 48.12 37.99 3.17
C ASN A 3 46.61 37.89 3.13
N ILE A 4 46.04 37.88 1.92
CA ILE A 4 44.62 37.62 1.67
C ILE A 4 44.47 36.12 1.50
N ILE A 5 43.78 35.51 2.47
CA ILE A 5 43.36 34.09 2.39
C ILE A 5 42.08 34.03 1.52
N LYS A 6 42.20 33.41 0.34
CA LYS A 6 41.06 33.08 -0.52
C LYS A 6 40.33 31.84 0.05
N ILE A 7 39.16 32.06 0.59
CA ILE A 7 38.23 30.97 0.94
C ILE A 7 37.48 30.58 -0.33
N SER A 8 37.79 29.41 -0.89
CA SER A 8 36.99 28.81 -1.96
C SER A 8 35.76 28.17 -1.38
N LEU A 9 34.57 28.77 -1.62
CA LEU A 9 33.28 28.12 -1.39
C LEU A 9 33.08 27.03 -2.44
N ILE A 10 33.16 25.78 -2.01
CA ILE A 10 32.69 24.64 -2.80
C ILE A 10 31.17 24.57 -2.65
N TYR A 11 30.47 24.95 -3.69
CA TYR A 11 29.02 24.68 -3.83
C TYR A 11 28.83 23.17 -4.05
N LEU A 12 28.46 22.44 -3.01
CA LEU A 12 27.93 21.08 -3.14
C LEU A 12 26.52 21.21 -3.69
N SER A 13 26.35 21.01 -4.99
CA SER A 13 25.06 20.84 -5.61
C SER A 13 24.46 19.51 -5.11
N LEU A 14 23.51 19.60 -4.19
CA LEU A 14 22.63 18.50 -3.81
C LEU A 14 21.76 18.15 -5.01
N PHE A 15 22.22 17.21 -5.83
CA PHE A 15 21.35 16.52 -6.77
C PHE A 15 20.30 15.76 -5.97
N SER A 16 19.06 16.28 -5.96
CA SER A 16 17.89 15.51 -5.61
C SER A 16 17.79 14.34 -6.60
N ILE A 17 18.22 13.16 -6.19
CA ILE A 17 17.91 11.93 -6.91
C ILE A 17 16.38 11.72 -6.72
N SER A 18 15.59 12.32 -7.59
CA SER A 18 14.24 11.86 -7.85
C SER A 18 14.40 10.47 -8.43
N ASN A 19 14.02 9.43 -7.71
CA ASN A 19 13.91 8.08 -8.25
C ASN A 19 12.82 8.12 -9.34
N CYS A 20 13.21 8.58 -10.53
CA CYS A 20 12.42 8.41 -11.73
C CYS A 20 12.56 6.93 -12.09
N ILE A 21 11.53 6.12 -11.81
CA ILE A 21 11.47 4.73 -12.29
C ILE A 21 11.51 4.85 -13.81
N ALA A 22 12.62 4.42 -14.41
CA ALA A 22 12.81 4.51 -15.85
C ALA A 22 11.77 3.63 -16.56
N ASP A 23 11.22 4.14 -17.66
CA ASP A 23 10.36 3.34 -18.54
C ASP A 23 11.16 2.15 -19.08
N ILE A 24 10.61 0.96 -18.97
CA ILE A 24 11.17 -0.26 -19.55
C ILE A 24 10.65 -0.35 -20.98
N ASN A 25 11.55 -0.30 -21.96
CA ASN A 25 11.20 -0.65 -23.34
C ASN A 25 11.05 -2.17 -23.43
N LEU A 26 9.81 -2.69 -23.41
CA LEU A 26 9.54 -4.13 -23.55
C LEU A 26 9.88 -4.62 -24.96
N PHE A 27 9.82 -3.76 -25.96
CA PHE A 27 10.19 -4.05 -27.33
C PHE A 27 11.31 -3.10 -27.79
N ASN A 28 12.44 -3.68 -28.21
CA ASN A 28 13.65 -2.92 -28.57
C ASN A 28 13.63 -2.40 -30.02
N GLY A 29 12.59 -2.75 -30.83
CA GLY A 29 12.46 -2.37 -32.23
C GLY A 29 13.36 -3.11 -33.19
N LYS A 30 14.14 -4.10 -32.75
CA LYS A 30 15.14 -4.84 -33.56
C LYS A 30 14.86 -6.32 -33.69
N ASP A 31 14.45 -6.95 -32.60
CA ASP A 31 14.22 -8.39 -32.50
C ASP A 31 13.24 -8.74 -31.37
N LEU A 32 13.02 -10.04 -31.13
CA LEU A 32 12.17 -10.55 -30.06
C LEU A 32 12.94 -10.79 -28.75
N GLN A 33 14.06 -10.12 -28.51
CA GLN A 33 14.76 -10.22 -27.23
C GLN A 33 13.83 -9.82 -26.07
N GLY A 34 13.75 -10.66 -25.06
CA GLY A 34 12.83 -10.47 -23.91
C GLY A 34 11.45 -11.08 -24.12
N TRP A 35 11.15 -11.59 -25.31
CA TRP A 35 9.89 -12.28 -25.66
C TRP A 35 10.11 -13.75 -25.97
N GLU A 36 9.06 -14.54 -25.89
CA GLU A 36 9.05 -15.94 -26.35
C GLU A 36 7.70 -16.30 -26.97
N GLY A 37 7.71 -17.20 -27.94
CA GLY A 37 6.50 -17.76 -28.56
C GLY A 37 5.84 -18.78 -27.64
N ILE A 38 4.52 -18.73 -27.57
CA ILE A 38 3.70 -19.69 -26.81
C ILE A 38 2.77 -20.43 -27.78
N GLY A 39 2.66 -21.74 -27.61
CA GLY A 39 1.85 -22.61 -28.48
C GLY A 39 2.43 -22.83 -29.85
N GLY A 40 3.70 -22.45 -30.09
CA GLY A 40 4.41 -22.65 -31.34
C GLY A 40 5.67 -21.80 -31.47
N ASP A 41 6.33 -21.91 -32.63
CA ASP A 41 7.54 -21.16 -32.95
C ASP A 41 7.18 -19.77 -33.46
N ALA A 42 7.61 -18.75 -32.71
CA ALA A 42 7.36 -17.34 -33.04
C ALA A 42 7.98 -16.92 -34.38
N SER A 43 9.14 -17.48 -34.78
CA SER A 43 9.80 -17.10 -36.02
C SER A 43 8.98 -17.40 -37.28
N LYS A 44 7.94 -18.22 -37.17
CA LYS A 44 7.07 -18.57 -38.29
C LYS A 44 6.00 -17.53 -38.61
N ASN A 45 5.61 -16.73 -37.61
CA ASN A 45 4.47 -15.83 -37.77
C ASN A 45 4.62 -14.52 -37.01
N TRP A 46 5.79 -14.22 -36.44
CA TRP A 46 6.14 -12.95 -35.87
C TRP A 46 7.43 -12.42 -36.45
N GLU A 47 7.42 -11.21 -36.94
CA GLU A 47 8.58 -10.57 -37.56
C GLU A 47 8.79 -9.17 -37.01
N VAL A 48 10.05 -8.70 -37.03
CA VAL A 48 10.41 -7.35 -36.67
C VAL A 48 11.01 -6.66 -37.90
N LYS A 49 10.37 -5.56 -38.34
CA LYS A 49 10.83 -4.79 -39.50
C LYS A 49 10.61 -3.29 -39.25
N ASN A 50 11.63 -2.48 -39.50
CA ASN A 50 11.56 -1.02 -39.39
C ASN A 50 11.00 -0.54 -38.02
N GLY A 51 11.46 -1.12 -36.91
CA GLY A 51 11.02 -0.74 -35.58
C GLY A 51 9.60 -1.20 -35.21
N THR A 52 8.99 -2.05 -36.03
CA THR A 52 7.62 -2.54 -35.86
C THR A 52 7.65 -4.05 -35.66
N LEU A 53 6.97 -4.52 -34.65
CA LEU A 53 6.64 -5.91 -34.41
C LEU A 53 5.35 -6.24 -35.14
N SER A 54 5.33 -7.27 -35.97
CA SER A 54 4.12 -7.71 -36.66
C SER A 54 3.86 -9.19 -36.48
N CYS A 55 2.60 -9.52 -36.21
CA CYS A 55 2.06 -10.84 -36.45
C CYS A 55 1.64 -10.94 -37.91
N THR A 56 2.12 -11.95 -38.61
CA THR A 56 1.76 -12.19 -40.03
C THR A 56 0.53 -13.08 -40.19
N GLY A 57 -0.03 -13.55 -39.07
CA GLY A 57 -1.09 -14.55 -39.04
C GLY A 57 -0.56 -15.98 -39.36
N GLY A 58 -1.49 -16.90 -39.54
CA GLY A 58 -1.15 -18.29 -39.92
C GLY A 58 -0.55 -19.14 -38.79
N PRO A 59 -0.02 -20.34 -39.15
CA PRO A 59 0.52 -21.28 -38.18
C PRO A 59 1.85 -20.79 -37.60
N GLY A 60 2.05 -21.05 -36.29
CA GLY A 60 3.21 -20.63 -35.53
C GLY A 60 2.84 -20.43 -34.06
N ALA A 61 3.45 -19.45 -33.38
CA ALA A 61 3.09 -19.11 -32.01
C ALA A 61 1.67 -18.51 -31.99
N GLN A 62 0.83 -19.01 -31.07
CA GLN A 62 -0.53 -18.49 -30.88
C GLN A 62 -0.50 -17.08 -30.26
N TRP A 63 0.53 -16.79 -29.51
CA TRP A 63 0.83 -15.48 -28.97
C TRP A 63 2.32 -15.39 -28.59
N ILE A 64 2.81 -14.19 -28.42
CA ILE A 64 4.13 -13.98 -27.82
C ILE A 64 3.97 -13.31 -26.47
N ALA A 65 4.87 -13.65 -25.53
CA ALA A 65 4.84 -13.17 -24.18
C ALA A 65 6.20 -12.68 -23.72
N THR A 66 6.22 -11.70 -22.83
CA THR A 66 7.44 -11.32 -22.10
C THR A 66 7.96 -12.49 -21.29
N LYS A 67 9.28 -12.68 -21.23
CA LYS A 67 9.91 -13.67 -20.34
C LYS A 67 9.75 -13.27 -18.87
N GLU A 68 9.75 -11.96 -18.61
CA GLU A 68 9.51 -11.37 -17.29
C GLU A 68 8.01 -11.29 -16.96
N GLU A 69 7.68 -11.38 -15.67
CA GLU A 69 6.33 -11.21 -15.14
C GLU A 69 6.21 -9.89 -14.39
N PHE A 70 5.05 -9.26 -14.49
CA PHE A 70 4.74 -7.97 -13.88
C PHE A 70 3.50 -8.08 -12.98
N SER A 71 3.52 -7.38 -11.84
CA SER A 71 2.38 -7.27 -10.91
C SER A 71 1.63 -5.96 -11.14
N ASN A 72 2.29 -4.86 -10.79
CA ASN A 72 1.78 -3.50 -10.92
C ASN A 72 2.55 -2.77 -11.99
N PHE A 73 1.83 -2.22 -12.95
CA PHE A 73 2.44 -1.60 -14.12
C PHE A 73 1.52 -0.56 -14.77
N ASP A 74 2.14 0.29 -15.56
CA ASP A 74 1.51 1.22 -16.50
C ASP A 74 2.12 0.89 -17.88
N LEU A 75 1.38 0.15 -18.69
CA LEU A 75 1.76 -0.33 -20.02
C LEU A 75 1.20 0.60 -21.07
N THR A 76 2.01 0.99 -22.02
CA THR A 76 1.56 1.71 -23.24
C THR A 76 2.09 1.00 -24.46
N MET A 77 1.29 0.97 -25.53
CA MET A 77 1.73 0.52 -26.84
C MET A 77 0.90 1.13 -27.95
N ASP A 78 1.50 1.24 -29.12
CA ASP A 78 0.77 1.54 -30.35
C ASP A 78 0.47 0.24 -31.08
N PHE A 79 -0.73 0.15 -31.65
CA PHE A 79 -1.18 -0.97 -32.44
C PHE A 79 -1.85 -0.52 -33.74
N LYS A 80 -1.87 -1.39 -34.74
CA LYS A 80 -2.57 -1.15 -36.00
C LYS A 80 -3.16 -2.47 -36.51
N LEU A 81 -4.47 -2.44 -36.79
CA LEU A 81 -5.24 -3.58 -37.28
C LEU A 81 -5.64 -3.38 -38.75
N PRO A 82 -5.73 -4.43 -39.55
CA PRO A 82 -6.36 -4.38 -40.86
C PRO A 82 -7.89 -4.28 -40.71
N GLU A 83 -8.59 -4.09 -41.81
CA GLU A 83 -10.04 -4.21 -41.89
C GLU A 83 -10.48 -5.61 -41.40
N ASN A 84 -11.51 -5.66 -40.54
CA ASN A 84 -11.97 -6.85 -39.84
C ASN A 84 -10.89 -7.54 -38.98
N GLY A 85 -9.80 -6.84 -38.62
CA GLY A 85 -8.69 -7.41 -37.85
C GLY A 85 -9.05 -7.66 -36.41
N ASN A 86 -8.42 -8.70 -35.82
CA ASN A 86 -8.60 -9.11 -34.43
C ASN A 86 -7.25 -9.45 -33.79
N SER A 87 -7.07 -9.03 -32.56
CA SER A 87 -5.94 -9.34 -31.68
C SER A 87 -6.32 -9.08 -30.22
N GLY A 88 -5.36 -9.19 -29.31
CA GLY A 88 -5.55 -8.90 -27.90
C GLY A 88 -4.23 -8.61 -27.18
N VAL A 89 -4.31 -7.86 -26.10
CA VAL A 89 -3.20 -7.68 -25.17
C VAL A 89 -3.48 -8.54 -23.94
N PHE A 90 -2.62 -9.52 -23.69
CA PHE A 90 -2.72 -10.32 -22.47
C PHE A 90 -1.93 -9.66 -21.34
N ILE A 91 -2.55 -9.54 -20.19
CA ILE A 91 -1.92 -9.06 -18.98
C ILE A 91 -2.06 -10.09 -17.86
N ARG A 92 -1.09 -10.12 -16.96
CA ARG A 92 -1.03 -11.12 -15.87
C ARG A 92 -1.21 -12.56 -16.38
N ALA A 93 -0.82 -12.82 -17.64
CA ALA A 93 -0.97 -14.13 -18.26
C ALA A 93 -0.03 -15.17 -17.62
N PRO A 94 -0.45 -16.45 -17.49
CA PRO A 94 0.38 -17.51 -16.95
C PRO A 94 1.43 -17.98 -17.97
N LYS A 95 2.42 -18.73 -17.50
CA LYS A 95 3.39 -19.42 -18.38
C LYS A 95 2.78 -20.56 -19.19
N LYS A 96 1.74 -21.18 -18.66
CA LYS A 96 0.99 -22.28 -19.27
C LYS A 96 -0.50 -22.02 -19.06
N GLY A 97 -1.32 -22.51 -19.98
CA GLY A 97 -2.77 -22.31 -19.96
C GLY A 97 -3.26 -21.40 -21.08
N THR A 98 -4.52 -21.05 -21.00
CA THR A 98 -5.22 -20.24 -22.01
C THR A 98 -5.18 -18.76 -21.58
N PRO A 99 -4.44 -17.87 -22.27
CA PRO A 99 -4.11 -16.54 -21.74
C PRO A 99 -5.33 -15.64 -21.51
N TYR A 100 -6.43 -15.79 -22.25
CA TYR A 100 -7.67 -15.03 -22.07
C TYR A 100 -8.62 -15.61 -20.99
N VAL A 101 -8.33 -16.84 -20.50
CA VAL A 101 -9.05 -17.51 -19.41
C VAL A 101 -8.24 -17.47 -18.13
N ASP A 102 -6.99 -17.94 -18.21
CA ASP A 102 -6.09 -18.10 -17.06
C ASP A 102 -5.27 -16.82 -16.78
N GLY A 103 -5.36 -15.83 -17.65
CA GLY A 103 -4.89 -14.45 -17.54
C GLY A 103 -6.05 -13.48 -17.77
N ILE A 104 -5.74 -12.28 -18.21
CA ILE A 104 -6.71 -11.23 -18.55
C ILE A 104 -6.40 -10.76 -19.97
N GLU A 105 -7.39 -10.76 -20.85
CA GLU A 105 -7.28 -10.19 -22.19
C GLU A 105 -7.92 -8.80 -22.25
N ILE A 106 -7.18 -7.83 -22.75
CA ILE A 106 -7.71 -6.55 -23.20
C ILE A 106 -7.84 -6.61 -24.72
N GLN A 107 -9.08 -6.59 -25.19
CA GLN A 107 -9.41 -6.82 -26.60
C GLN A 107 -8.89 -5.71 -27.52
N LEU A 108 -8.43 -6.11 -28.71
CA LEU A 108 -8.10 -5.25 -29.83
C LEU A 108 -8.86 -5.74 -31.08
N LEU A 109 -9.71 -4.89 -31.63
CA LEU A 109 -10.61 -5.26 -32.75
C LEU A 109 -10.76 -4.09 -33.70
N ASP A 110 -11.01 -4.36 -34.97
CA ASP A 110 -11.62 -3.35 -35.85
C ASP A 110 -13.10 -3.23 -35.49
N ASP A 111 -13.41 -2.32 -34.57
CA ASP A 111 -14.76 -2.18 -33.99
C ASP A 111 -15.84 -1.79 -35.02
N ALA A 112 -15.44 -1.29 -36.21
CA ALA A 112 -16.32 -0.95 -37.32
C ALA A 112 -16.46 -2.06 -38.36
N GLY A 113 -15.70 -3.15 -38.22
CA GLY A 113 -15.66 -4.25 -39.18
C GLY A 113 -16.99 -4.99 -39.26
N GLU A 114 -17.51 -5.16 -40.47
CA GLU A 114 -18.77 -5.89 -40.72
C GLU A 114 -18.80 -7.30 -40.12
N LYS A 115 -17.67 -7.99 -40.14
CA LYS A 115 -17.48 -9.30 -39.52
C LYS A 115 -17.88 -9.32 -38.03
N TRP A 116 -17.77 -8.20 -37.34
CA TRP A 116 -17.90 -8.10 -35.88
C TRP A 116 -19.20 -7.43 -35.40
N LYS A 117 -20.09 -7.07 -36.29
CA LYS A 117 -21.33 -6.32 -35.98
C LYS A 117 -22.26 -6.98 -34.94
N ASN A 118 -22.19 -8.32 -34.81
CA ASN A 118 -23.04 -9.08 -33.90
C ASN A 118 -22.35 -9.48 -32.58
N LEU A 119 -21.17 -8.94 -32.29
CA LEU A 119 -20.47 -9.22 -31.04
C LEU A 119 -21.14 -8.55 -29.84
N LYS A 120 -20.96 -9.14 -28.67
CA LYS A 120 -21.42 -8.57 -27.40
C LYS A 120 -20.58 -7.32 -27.04
N PRO A 121 -21.12 -6.37 -26.25
CA PRO A 121 -20.39 -5.17 -25.86
C PRO A 121 -19.04 -5.43 -25.22
N ASN A 122 -18.87 -6.51 -24.45
CA ASN A 122 -17.63 -6.91 -23.78
C ASN A 122 -16.63 -7.69 -24.67
N GLN A 123 -16.77 -7.57 -25.99
CA GLN A 123 -15.87 -8.17 -26.98
C GLN A 123 -15.28 -7.12 -27.95
N PHE A 124 -15.49 -5.82 -27.70
CA PHE A 124 -14.92 -4.72 -28.47
C PHE A 124 -13.62 -4.20 -27.85
N THR A 125 -12.88 -3.40 -28.61
CA THR A 125 -11.58 -2.86 -28.21
C THR A 125 -11.63 -2.16 -26.86
N GLY A 126 -10.65 -2.49 -26.02
CA GLY A 126 -10.52 -1.96 -24.67
C GLY A 126 -11.33 -2.70 -23.61
N SER A 127 -12.20 -3.66 -23.98
CA SER A 127 -12.90 -4.52 -23.01
C SER A 127 -11.93 -5.41 -22.23
N ILE A 128 -12.27 -5.75 -20.99
CA ILE A 128 -11.80 -7.00 -20.37
C ILE A 128 -12.63 -8.11 -21.01
N TYR A 129 -12.01 -8.84 -21.95
CA TYR A 129 -12.70 -9.75 -22.84
C TYR A 129 -13.66 -10.70 -22.12
N ALA A 130 -14.89 -10.77 -22.62
CA ALA A 130 -15.98 -11.59 -22.08
C ALA A 130 -16.42 -11.27 -20.64
N ALA A 131 -15.80 -10.29 -19.97
CA ALA A 131 -16.11 -9.92 -18.59
C ALA A 131 -16.68 -8.50 -18.46
N LEU A 132 -15.99 -7.46 -18.98
CA LEU A 132 -16.42 -6.07 -18.81
C LEU A 132 -16.32 -5.30 -20.13
N ALA A 133 -17.42 -4.69 -20.55
CA ALA A 133 -17.45 -3.82 -21.73
C ALA A 133 -16.74 -2.48 -21.46
N PRO A 134 -16.14 -1.87 -22.49
CA PRO A 134 -15.70 -0.48 -22.42
C PRO A 134 -16.91 0.45 -22.27
N SER A 135 -16.75 1.57 -21.58
CA SER A 135 -17.82 2.56 -21.38
C SER A 135 -18.33 3.18 -22.69
N HIS A 136 -17.45 3.25 -23.68
CA HIS A 136 -17.72 3.72 -25.04
C HIS A 136 -16.64 3.21 -25.98
N ARG A 137 -16.89 3.30 -27.29
CA ARG A 137 -15.90 2.98 -28.32
C ARG A 137 -15.03 4.20 -28.60
N ALA A 138 -13.71 4.02 -28.61
CA ALA A 138 -12.72 5.07 -28.79
C ALA A 138 -11.70 4.74 -29.89
N THR A 139 -12.01 3.75 -30.78
CA THR A 139 -11.14 3.32 -31.86
C THR A 139 -11.17 4.28 -33.04
N LYS A 140 -10.05 4.37 -33.75
CA LYS A 140 -9.95 4.96 -35.10
C LYS A 140 -10.26 3.91 -36.16
N LYS A 141 -10.27 4.31 -37.43
CA LYS A 141 -10.48 3.42 -38.58
C LYS A 141 -9.38 2.36 -38.68
N ALA A 142 -9.74 1.20 -39.22
CA ALA A 142 -8.77 0.17 -39.57
C ALA A 142 -7.65 0.73 -40.48
N GLY A 143 -6.43 0.26 -40.33
CA GLY A 143 -5.26 0.76 -41.01
C GLY A 143 -4.57 1.97 -40.37
N GLU A 144 -5.21 2.65 -39.42
CA GLU A 144 -4.59 3.73 -38.65
C GLU A 144 -3.86 3.20 -37.41
N TRP A 145 -2.77 3.92 -37.03
CA TRP A 145 -2.12 3.68 -35.75
C TRP A 145 -2.98 4.18 -34.57
N GLN A 146 -3.17 3.33 -33.60
CA GLN A 146 -3.93 3.56 -32.39
C GLN A 146 -3.05 3.33 -31.18
N ASN A 147 -3.41 3.93 -30.06
CA ASN A 147 -2.71 3.76 -28.78
C ASN A 147 -3.61 3.06 -27.77
N ILE A 148 -3.03 2.14 -27.03
CA ILE A 148 -3.65 1.58 -25.85
C ILE A 148 -2.73 1.78 -24.64
N ARG A 149 -3.33 2.17 -23.51
CA ARG A 149 -2.67 2.24 -22.20
C ARG A 149 -3.45 1.38 -21.20
N ILE A 150 -2.74 0.54 -20.48
CA ILE A 150 -3.30 -0.36 -19.48
C ILE A 150 -2.52 -0.14 -18.19
N LYS A 151 -3.20 0.34 -17.14
CA LYS A 151 -2.60 0.51 -15.83
C LYS A 151 -3.26 -0.44 -14.86
N CYS A 152 -2.48 -1.36 -14.30
CA CYS A 152 -2.90 -2.26 -13.23
C CYS A 152 -2.08 -2.00 -11.98
N VAL A 153 -2.77 -1.72 -10.88
CA VAL A 153 -2.17 -1.54 -9.56
C VAL A 153 -3.03 -2.30 -8.57
N ASP A 154 -2.49 -3.35 -7.99
CA ASP A 154 -3.21 -4.30 -7.16
C ASP A 154 -4.49 -4.80 -7.88
N GLU A 155 -5.67 -4.58 -7.34
CA GLU A 155 -6.96 -4.96 -7.94
C GLU A 155 -7.51 -3.91 -8.92
N LYS A 156 -6.94 -2.71 -8.95
CA LYS A 156 -7.41 -1.64 -9.84
C LYS A 156 -6.89 -1.85 -11.26
N CYS A 157 -7.80 -1.83 -12.23
CA CYS A 157 -7.48 -1.89 -13.66
C CYS A 157 -8.13 -0.72 -14.42
N LEU A 158 -7.31 0.01 -15.14
CA LEU A 158 -7.69 1.16 -15.95
C LEU A 158 -7.23 0.91 -17.38
N VAL A 159 -8.10 1.17 -18.36
CA VAL A 159 -7.76 1.05 -19.79
C VAL A 159 -8.13 2.33 -20.52
N TRP A 160 -7.22 2.83 -21.34
CA TRP A 160 -7.44 3.94 -22.26
C TRP A 160 -7.20 3.46 -23.71
N VAL A 161 -8.05 3.89 -24.61
CA VAL A 161 -7.88 3.72 -26.06
C VAL A 161 -7.82 5.12 -26.68
N ASN A 162 -6.74 5.43 -27.41
CA ASN A 162 -6.51 6.75 -28.02
C ASN A 162 -6.67 7.94 -27.05
N ASN A 163 -6.19 7.77 -25.80
CA ASN A 163 -6.28 8.69 -24.65
C ASN A 163 -7.66 8.76 -23.96
N ASP A 164 -8.71 8.14 -24.49
CA ASP A 164 -10.02 8.09 -23.83
C ASP A 164 -10.05 6.93 -22.83
N LYS A 165 -10.36 7.21 -21.58
CA LYS A 165 -10.48 6.18 -20.55
C LYS A 165 -11.78 5.39 -20.74
N VAL A 166 -11.68 4.14 -21.14
CA VAL A 166 -12.81 3.27 -21.46
C VAL A 166 -13.11 2.25 -20.35
N ILE A 167 -12.14 1.92 -19.49
CA ILE A 167 -12.32 1.06 -18.31
C ILE A 167 -11.74 1.76 -17.08
N ASP A 168 -12.48 1.67 -15.97
CA ASP A 168 -12.08 2.06 -14.63
C ASP A 168 -12.75 1.10 -13.65
N THR A 169 -12.05 0.03 -13.24
CA THR A 169 -12.67 -1.04 -12.47
C THR A 169 -11.76 -1.61 -11.38
N ASP A 170 -12.38 -2.31 -10.45
CA ASP A 170 -11.75 -3.19 -9.47
C ASP A 170 -11.94 -4.64 -9.95
N LEU A 171 -10.82 -5.34 -10.19
CA LEU A 171 -10.83 -6.71 -10.71
C LEU A 171 -11.49 -7.70 -9.75
N THR A 172 -11.49 -7.45 -8.44
CA THR A 172 -12.17 -8.35 -7.48
C THR A 172 -13.69 -8.31 -7.65
N LYS A 173 -14.26 -7.15 -8.04
CA LYS A 173 -15.68 -7.05 -8.36
C LYS A 173 -16.01 -7.89 -9.59
N ILE A 174 -15.21 -7.75 -10.65
CA ILE A 174 -15.39 -8.52 -11.89
C ILE A 174 -15.17 -10.02 -11.64
N ALA A 175 -14.18 -10.38 -10.82
CA ALA A 175 -13.89 -11.76 -10.48
C ALA A 175 -15.02 -12.46 -9.70
N LYS A 176 -15.77 -11.73 -8.86
CA LYS A 176 -16.95 -12.27 -8.17
C LYS A 176 -18.02 -12.76 -9.15
N GLU A 177 -18.21 -12.06 -10.26
CA GLU A 177 -19.23 -12.35 -11.28
C GLU A 177 -18.72 -13.34 -12.34
N HIS A 178 -17.49 -13.20 -12.79
CA HIS A 178 -16.93 -13.90 -13.95
C HIS A 178 -15.79 -14.87 -13.62
N GLY A 179 -15.25 -14.87 -12.39
CA GLY A 179 -14.05 -15.61 -12.01
C GLY A 179 -14.17 -17.14 -12.13
N LYS A 180 -15.37 -17.72 -12.10
CA LYS A 180 -15.57 -19.15 -12.39
C LYS A 180 -15.23 -19.50 -13.86
N LYS A 181 -15.45 -18.56 -14.79
CA LYS A 181 -15.17 -18.73 -16.22
C LYS A 181 -13.81 -18.17 -16.61
N ILE A 182 -13.35 -17.15 -15.91
CA ILE A 182 -12.08 -16.44 -16.16
C ILE A 182 -11.30 -16.36 -14.84
N PRO A 183 -10.70 -17.46 -14.38
CA PRO A 183 -9.93 -17.48 -13.12
C PRO A 183 -8.70 -16.55 -13.15
N GLY A 184 -8.24 -16.15 -14.32
CA GLY A 184 -7.20 -15.15 -14.50
C GLY A 184 -7.50 -13.78 -13.86
N LEU A 185 -8.79 -13.45 -13.62
CA LEU A 185 -9.19 -12.21 -12.93
C LEU A 185 -8.72 -12.14 -11.48
N PHE A 186 -8.39 -13.27 -10.85
CA PHE A 186 -7.80 -13.33 -9.51
C PHE A 186 -6.27 -13.18 -9.49
N ARG A 187 -5.62 -13.15 -10.66
CA ARG A 187 -4.16 -13.08 -10.71
C ARG A 187 -3.66 -11.68 -10.41
N THR A 188 -2.66 -11.62 -9.55
CA THR A 188 -1.98 -10.37 -9.17
C THR A 188 -0.68 -10.15 -9.95
N ARG A 189 -0.17 -11.19 -10.65
CA ARG A 189 1.10 -11.17 -11.37
C ARG A 189 1.07 -12.10 -12.58
N GLY A 190 1.81 -11.77 -13.62
CA GLY A 190 2.01 -12.61 -14.80
C GLY A 190 2.66 -11.84 -15.93
N ARG A 191 2.66 -12.45 -17.10
CA ARG A 191 3.30 -11.95 -18.31
C ARG A 191 2.43 -10.93 -19.04
N ILE A 192 3.08 -10.09 -19.84
CA ILE A 192 2.44 -9.28 -20.88
C ILE A 192 2.58 -10.02 -22.20
N GLY A 193 1.53 -10.07 -22.99
CA GLY A 193 1.59 -10.74 -24.30
C GLY A 193 0.71 -10.06 -25.34
N VAL A 194 0.91 -10.42 -26.61
CA VAL A 194 0.08 -9.99 -27.74
C VAL A 194 -0.32 -11.21 -28.59
N GLN A 195 -1.59 -11.19 -29.03
CA GLN A 195 -2.27 -12.34 -29.63
C GLN A 195 -2.03 -12.43 -31.14
N ASN A 196 -1.85 -13.66 -31.64
CA ASN A 196 -2.09 -14.03 -33.04
C ASN A 196 -3.52 -14.60 -33.15
N HIS A 197 -4.40 -13.87 -33.83
CA HIS A 197 -5.77 -14.33 -34.14
C HIS A 197 -5.96 -14.67 -35.62
N GLY A 198 -4.85 -14.80 -36.37
CA GLY A 198 -4.86 -15.11 -37.79
C GLY A 198 -4.71 -13.93 -38.73
N ASP A 199 -4.84 -12.71 -38.22
CA ASP A 199 -4.75 -11.48 -38.98
C ASP A 199 -3.35 -10.84 -38.89
N ARG A 200 -2.98 -10.05 -39.92
CA ARG A 200 -1.74 -9.27 -39.91
C ARG A 200 -1.93 -8.02 -39.05
N VAL A 201 -1.34 -8.03 -37.86
CA VAL A 201 -1.42 -6.94 -36.89
C VAL A 201 -0.03 -6.40 -36.55
N TYR A 202 0.04 -5.12 -36.18
CA TYR A 202 1.28 -4.42 -35.97
C TYR A 202 1.32 -3.74 -34.59
N PHE A 203 2.51 -3.80 -33.96
CA PHE A 203 2.76 -3.20 -32.66
C PHE A 203 4.09 -2.43 -32.66
N LYS A 204 4.17 -1.32 -31.94
CA LYS A 204 5.40 -0.58 -31.68
C LYS A 204 5.30 0.20 -30.37
N ASN A 205 6.40 0.83 -29.96
CA ASN A 205 6.43 1.68 -28.77
C ASN A 205 5.88 0.98 -27.51
N ILE A 206 6.19 -0.32 -27.35
CA ILE A 206 5.73 -1.11 -26.21
C ILE A 206 6.59 -0.74 -25.01
N LYS A 207 6.05 0.05 -24.12
CA LYS A 207 6.74 0.58 -22.93
C LYS A 207 5.97 0.20 -21.68
N LEU A 208 6.68 -0.15 -20.64
CA LEU A 208 6.10 -0.45 -19.34
C LEU A 208 6.85 0.33 -18.26
N LYS A 209 6.10 1.02 -17.44
CA LYS A 209 6.58 1.57 -16.19
C LYS A 209 6.16 0.63 -15.07
N LYS A 210 7.12 0.02 -14.36
CA LYS A 210 6.78 -0.69 -13.11
C LYS A 210 6.21 0.36 -12.15
N VAL A 211 4.99 0.11 -11.72
CA VAL A 211 4.45 0.86 -10.60
C VAL A 211 4.94 0.11 -9.37
N GLU A 212 5.82 0.75 -8.60
CA GLU A 212 6.23 0.16 -7.32
C GLU A 212 4.96 -0.19 -6.57
N ASN A 213 4.97 -1.37 -5.97
CA ASN A 213 3.92 -1.69 -5.02
C ASN A 213 3.79 -0.49 -4.11
N ILE A 214 2.67 0.22 -4.23
CA ILE A 214 2.21 0.97 -3.11
C ILE A 214 1.99 -0.12 -2.08
N SER A 215 2.95 -0.29 -1.16
CA SER A 215 2.99 -1.36 -0.16
C SER A 215 1.60 -1.90 0.15
N ALA A 216 1.44 -3.21 0.26
CA ALA A 216 0.14 -3.81 0.59
C ALA A 216 -0.60 -2.91 1.57
N LYS A 217 -1.89 -2.66 1.32
CA LYS A 217 -2.71 -1.81 2.22
C LYS A 217 -2.31 -2.08 3.67
N PRO A 218 -1.81 -1.10 4.42
CA PRO A 218 -1.40 -1.34 5.79
C PRO A 218 -2.53 -1.97 6.58
N LYS A 219 -2.22 -2.90 7.44
CA LYS A 219 -3.18 -3.42 8.39
C LYS A 219 -3.76 -2.26 9.20
N PHE A 220 -5.10 -2.22 9.31
CA PHE A 220 -5.81 -1.14 10.00
C PHE A 220 -6.54 -1.67 11.23
N PHE A 221 -6.22 -1.13 12.39
CA PHE A 221 -6.78 -1.56 13.66
C PHE A 221 -7.37 -0.39 14.45
N ALA A 222 -8.33 -0.66 15.32
CA ALA A 222 -8.88 0.36 16.22
C ALA A 222 -8.14 0.38 17.57
N PHE A 223 -7.96 1.56 18.16
CA PHE A 223 -7.47 1.67 19.54
C PHE A 223 -8.53 1.20 20.53
N HIS A 224 -8.10 0.43 21.52
CA HIS A 224 -8.98 -0.13 22.55
C HIS A 224 -9.84 0.92 23.27
N ASN A 225 -9.30 2.13 23.44
CA ASN A 225 -9.96 3.24 24.16
C ASN A 225 -11.21 3.84 23.46
N GLY A 226 -11.53 3.43 22.24
CA GLY A 226 -12.75 3.81 21.53
C GLY A 226 -13.63 2.62 21.14
N VAL A 227 -13.26 1.39 21.58
CA VAL A 227 -13.98 0.14 21.28
C VAL A 227 -14.74 -0.29 22.54
N HIS A 228 -15.89 0.34 22.79
CA HIS A 228 -16.67 0.20 24.03
C HIS A 228 -17.69 -0.93 23.95
N PHE A 229 -17.22 -2.19 24.11
CA PHE A 229 -18.04 -3.40 24.17
C PHE A 229 -17.59 -4.26 25.35
N ASN A 230 -18.51 -5.13 25.84
CA ASN A 230 -18.38 -5.76 27.16
C ASN A 230 -17.27 -6.80 27.25
N SER A 231 -16.98 -7.54 26.18
CA SER A 231 -15.98 -8.60 26.19
C SER A 231 -15.01 -8.53 25.01
N ALA A 232 -13.88 -9.23 25.12
CA ALA A 232 -12.93 -9.35 24.02
C ALA A 232 -13.55 -10.09 22.83
N ALA A 233 -14.40 -11.06 23.05
CA ALA A 233 -15.10 -11.78 22.00
C ALA A 233 -16.09 -10.88 21.24
N GLU A 234 -16.84 -10.04 21.96
CA GLU A 234 -17.75 -9.07 21.33
C GLU A 234 -16.97 -8.01 20.54
N ARG A 235 -15.87 -7.47 21.11
CA ARG A 235 -14.98 -6.53 20.40
C ARG A 235 -14.41 -7.13 19.14
N ALA A 236 -13.90 -8.37 19.21
CA ALA A 236 -13.34 -9.06 18.04
C ALA A 236 -14.39 -9.26 16.96
N LYS A 237 -15.59 -9.77 17.30
CA LYS A 237 -16.66 -9.98 16.35
C LYS A 237 -17.08 -8.68 15.65
N ILE A 238 -17.31 -7.60 16.40
CA ILE A 238 -17.72 -6.32 15.82
C ILE A 238 -16.63 -5.74 14.91
N LEU A 239 -15.36 -5.78 15.32
CA LEU A 239 -14.25 -5.31 14.48
C LEU A 239 -14.11 -6.14 13.21
N LYS A 240 -14.31 -7.47 13.27
CA LYS A 240 -14.34 -8.35 12.10
C LYS A 240 -15.46 -7.98 11.14
N ASP A 241 -16.67 -7.85 11.67
CA ASP A 241 -17.88 -7.50 10.88
C ASP A 241 -17.73 -6.13 10.18
N LEU A 242 -16.99 -5.19 10.78
CA LEU A 242 -16.69 -3.88 10.21
C LEU A 242 -15.51 -3.88 9.24
N GLY A 243 -14.68 -4.92 9.21
CA GLY A 243 -13.53 -5.03 8.30
C GLY A 243 -12.22 -4.47 8.83
N TYR A 244 -12.07 -4.32 10.14
CA TYR A 244 -10.78 -4.05 10.79
C TYR A 244 -9.90 -5.29 10.82
N ASP A 245 -8.59 -5.11 10.87
CA ASP A 245 -7.61 -6.19 11.02
C ASP A 245 -7.36 -6.56 12.51
N GLY A 246 -7.93 -5.79 13.44
CA GLY A 246 -7.81 -6.10 14.87
C GLY A 246 -7.92 -4.88 15.78
N ILE A 247 -7.31 -5.00 16.96
CA ILE A 247 -7.28 -3.95 18.00
C ILE A 247 -5.83 -3.65 18.41
N GLY A 248 -5.55 -2.43 18.80
CA GLY A 248 -4.25 -2.03 19.35
C GLY A 248 -4.39 -1.06 20.52
N SER A 249 -3.28 -0.56 21.03
CA SER A 249 -3.25 0.22 22.28
C SER A 249 -4.08 -0.46 23.38
N ALA A 250 -4.02 -1.78 23.46
CA ALA A 250 -4.84 -2.56 24.38
C ALA A 250 -4.40 -2.29 25.83
N HIS A 251 -5.37 -2.07 26.72
CA HIS A 251 -5.07 -1.81 28.12
C HIS A 251 -4.64 -3.05 28.84
N LEU A 252 -3.62 -2.96 29.71
CA LEU A 252 -3.16 -4.05 30.55
C LEU A 252 -4.23 -4.43 31.60
N LYS A 253 -4.83 -3.42 32.25
CA LYS A 253 -5.83 -3.62 33.29
C LYS A 253 -7.23 -3.75 32.68
N THR A 254 -7.75 -4.96 32.64
CA THR A 254 -9.11 -5.32 32.27
C THR A 254 -9.59 -6.46 33.15
N ASN A 255 -10.88 -6.79 33.10
CA ASN A 255 -11.45 -7.94 33.81
C ASN A 255 -11.18 -9.29 33.09
N GLU A 256 -10.52 -9.26 31.95
CA GLU A 256 -10.21 -10.44 31.13
C GLU A 256 -8.69 -10.68 31.12
N ASN A 257 -8.26 -11.91 31.25
CA ASN A 257 -6.85 -12.26 31.15
C ASN A 257 -6.35 -12.13 29.70
N ILE A 258 -5.04 -12.03 29.56
CA ILE A 258 -4.41 -11.75 28.25
C ILE A 258 -4.59 -12.92 27.29
N LYS A 259 -4.48 -14.17 27.75
CA LYS A 259 -4.62 -15.37 26.92
C LYS A 259 -6.02 -15.50 26.33
N ASP A 260 -7.07 -15.24 27.12
CA ASP A 260 -8.45 -15.27 26.65
C ASP A 260 -8.71 -14.16 25.62
N ARG A 261 -8.13 -12.98 25.85
CA ARG A 261 -8.21 -11.87 24.88
C ARG A 261 -7.53 -12.22 23.57
N LEU A 262 -6.32 -12.78 23.59
CA LEU A 262 -5.61 -13.24 22.39
C LEU A 262 -6.40 -14.34 21.66
N ALA A 263 -6.96 -15.31 22.40
CA ALA A 263 -7.76 -16.40 21.83
C ALA A 263 -9.04 -15.87 21.16
N ALA A 264 -9.72 -14.90 21.79
CA ALA A 264 -10.93 -14.29 21.23
C ALA A 264 -10.68 -13.60 19.89
N PHE A 265 -9.60 -12.81 19.77
CA PHE A 265 -9.22 -12.15 18.53
C PHE A 265 -8.76 -13.16 17.47
N LYS A 266 -7.94 -14.15 17.85
CA LYS A 266 -7.49 -15.21 16.94
C LYS A 266 -8.64 -16.02 16.36
N LYS A 267 -9.70 -16.28 17.13
CA LYS A 267 -10.90 -17.00 16.68
C LYS A 267 -11.60 -16.29 15.52
N GLU A 268 -11.58 -14.98 15.50
CA GLU A 268 -12.14 -14.14 14.41
C GLU A 268 -11.12 -13.83 13.30
N ASP A 269 -9.96 -14.47 13.30
CA ASP A 269 -8.84 -14.17 12.39
C ASP A 269 -8.45 -12.67 12.46
N LEU A 270 -8.41 -12.15 13.68
CA LEU A 270 -7.98 -10.80 14.02
C LEU A 270 -6.77 -10.84 14.95
N LYS A 271 -6.08 -9.68 15.04
CA LYS A 271 -4.88 -9.52 15.84
C LYS A 271 -5.03 -8.48 16.95
N ILE A 272 -4.37 -8.69 18.08
CA ILE A 272 -4.04 -7.64 19.03
C ILE A 272 -2.67 -7.07 18.62
N PHE A 273 -2.65 -5.89 18.01
CA PHE A 273 -1.44 -5.28 17.45
C PHE A 273 -0.47 -4.79 18.51
N SER A 274 -0.99 -4.22 19.61
CA SER A 274 -0.15 -3.65 20.67
C SER A 274 -0.86 -3.61 22.02
N PHE A 275 -0.05 -3.65 23.09
CA PHE A 275 -0.47 -3.28 24.44
C PHE A 275 0.17 -1.97 24.86
N TYR A 276 -0.67 -1.01 25.28
CA TYR A 276 -0.26 0.30 25.75
C TYR A 276 0.13 0.27 27.21
N VAL A 277 1.42 0.34 27.47
CA VAL A 277 2.04 0.23 28.79
C VAL A 277 3.16 1.24 28.94
N GLY A 278 3.61 1.48 30.15
CA GLY A 278 4.75 2.37 30.37
C GLY A 278 5.07 2.60 31.81
N GLY A 279 5.88 3.61 32.06
CA GLY A 279 6.36 3.97 33.38
C GLY A 279 6.69 5.46 33.49
N ARG A 280 7.10 5.83 34.70
CA ARG A 280 7.48 7.19 35.05
C ARG A 280 8.98 7.25 35.37
N LEU A 281 9.66 8.25 34.85
CA LEU A 281 11.04 8.56 35.20
C LEU A 281 11.14 9.14 36.61
N GLY A 282 12.29 8.94 37.27
CA GLY A 282 12.57 9.34 38.65
C GLY A 282 12.51 8.18 39.65
N GLY A 283 12.70 8.48 40.95
CA GLY A 283 12.83 7.48 42.00
C GLY A 283 14.26 6.94 42.15
N GLN A 284 14.45 5.99 43.09
CA GLN A 284 15.79 5.47 43.43
C GLN A 284 16.54 4.80 42.26
N ASN A 285 15.80 4.15 41.35
CA ASN A 285 16.38 3.46 40.18
C ASN A 285 16.35 4.29 38.91
N GLY A 286 15.90 5.58 38.97
CA GLY A 286 15.73 6.46 37.83
C GLY A 286 14.42 6.23 37.06
N PHE A 287 13.62 5.21 37.38
CA PHE A 287 12.30 4.95 36.80
C PHE A 287 11.46 3.98 37.65
N GLN A 288 10.16 3.98 37.42
CA GLN A 288 9.16 3.09 38.02
C GLN A 288 8.15 2.63 36.98
N TYR A 289 7.76 1.36 37.00
CA TYR A 289 6.71 0.80 36.14
C TYR A 289 5.93 -0.31 36.86
N ASP A 290 4.74 -0.67 36.32
CA ASP A 290 3.92 -1.75 36.89
C ASP A 290 4.58 -3.12 36.59
N PRO A 291 4.90 -3.94 37.61
CA PRO A 291 5.50 -5.27 37.43
C PRO A 291 4.71 -6.20 36.49
N LYS A 292 3.40 -5.98 36.33
CA LYS A 292 2.55 -6.72 35.41
C LYS A 292 2.98 -6.56 33.94
N ILE A 293 3.80 -5.54 33.60
CA ILE A 293 4.39 -5.43 32.27
C ILE A 293 5.32 -6.60 31.98
N SER A 294 6.09 -7.04 32.97
CA SER A 294 6.96 -8.22 32.83
C SER A 294 6.17 -9.53 32.67
N GLU A 295 5.00 -9.64 33.29
CA GLU A 295 4.08 -10.77 33.10
C GLU A 295 3.48 -10.73 31.70
N LEU A 296 2.96 -9.57 31.26
CA LEU A 296 2.46 -9.35 29.90
C LEU A 296 3.47 -9.80 28.85
N ILE A 297 4.73 -9.36 28.96
CA ILE A 297 5.79 -9.69 28.01
C ILE A 297 5.95 -11.22 27.88
N ARG A 298 5.94 -11.97 28.98
CA ARG A 298 6.00 -13.43 28.96
C ARG A 298 4.76 -14.08 28.33
N GLU A 299 3.57 -13.54 28.60
CA GLU A 299 2.32 -14.06 28.02
C GLU A 299 2.16 -13.79 26.52
N LEU A 300 2.88 -12.80 25.99
CA LEU A 300 2.91 -12.48 24.57
C LEU A 300 3.98 -13.27 23.79
N GLU A 301 4.78 -14.10 24.42
CA GLU A 301 5.79 -14.94 23.75
C GLU A 301 5.16 -15.76 22.61
N GLY A 302 5.83 -15.81 21.47
CA GLY A 302 5.34 -16.48 20.26
C GLY A 302 4.23 -15.72 19.51
N THR A 303 3.91 -14.49 19.92
CA THR A 303 3.04 -13.58 19.16
C THR A 303 3.89 -12.53 18.43
N ASP A 304 3.27 -11.82 17.49
CA ASP A 304 3.85 -10.64 16.83
C ASP A 304 3.24 -9.31 17.35
N THR A 305 2.62 -9.38 18.55
CA THR A 305 2.09 -8.21 19.28
C THR A 305 3.24 -7.35 19.80
N VAL A 306 3.15 -6.03 19.65
CA VAL A 306 4.22 -5.13 20.13
C VAL A 306 3.91 -4.55 21.51
N ILE A 307 4.96 -4.23 22.25
CA ILE A 307 4.88 -3.43 23.47
C ILE A 307 4.88 -1.96 23.08
N GLU A 308 3.75 -1.29 23.22
CA GLU A 308 3.58 0.13 22.93
C GLU A 308 3.90 0.91 24.22
N LEU A 309 5.13 1.43 24.27
CA LEU A 309 5.74 1.94 25.52
C LEU A 309 5.70 3.47 25.60
N PHE A 310 4.93 4.01 26.54
CA PHE A 310 5.02 5.42 26.91
C PHE A 310 6.03 5.66 28.03
N VAL A 311 6.64 6.85 28.07
CA VAL A 311 7.60 7.26 29.09
C VAL A 311 7.17 8.58 29.69
N GLN A 312 6.63 8.54 30.90
CA GLN A 312 6.23 9.73 31.66
C GLN A 312 7.43 10.38 32.32
N GLY A 313 7.40 11.70 32.43
CA GLY A 313 8.44 12.48 33.06
C GLY A 313 8.38 13.94 32.63
N ASN A 314 9.29 14.76 33.17
CA ASN A 314 9.42 16.17 32.82
C ASN A 314 10.85 16.44 32.38
N LYS A 315 11.04 17.04 31.21
CA LYS A 315 12.37 17.34 30.64
C LYS A 315 13.22 18.29 31.48
N ASN A 316 12.60 19.00 32.40
CA ASN A 316 13.33 19.87 33.35
C ASN A 316 13.95 19.07 34.51
N ASN A 317 13.38 17.91 34.85
CA ASN A 317 13.74 17.14 36.03
C ASN A 317 14.29 15.73 35.70
N ASN A 318 14.14 15.29 34.48
CA ASN A 318 14.56 13.96 34.04
C ASN A 318 15.52 14.03 32.86
N THR A 319 16.31 12.98 32.70
CA THR A 319 17.38 12.91 31.71
C THR A 319 17.13 11.84 30.65
N ASP A 320 17.83 11.95 29.52
CA ASP A 320 17.85 10.91 28.50
C ASP A 320 18.43 9.59 29.04
N GLU A 321 19.38 9.65 29.97
CA GLU A 321 19.99 8.49 30.60
C GLU A 321 18.96 7.66 31.39
N GLU A 322 18.09 8.30 32.16
CA GLU A 322 16.99 7.64 32.86
C GLU A 322 16.00 7.01 31.87
N ALA A 323 15.62 7.75 30.83
CA ALA A 323 14.72 7.25 29.79
C ALA A 323 15.31 6.06 29.02
N VAL A 324 16.59 6.14 28.65
CA VAL A 324 17.33 5.06 27.99
C VAL A 324 17.42 3.82 28.89
N LYS A 325 17.71 4.00 30.18
CA LYS A 325 17.77 2.91 31.15
C LYS A 325 16.42 2.20 31.27
N PHE A 326 15.33 2.94 31.37
CA PHE A 326 13.98 2.37 31.40
C PHE A 326 13.63 1.63 30.10
N VAL A 327 13.88 2.24 28.94
CA VAL A 327 13.60 1.62 27.63
C VAL A 327 14.43 0.34 27.45
N ARG A 328 15.69 0.33 27.85
CA ARG A 328 16.53 -0.88 27.84
C ARG A 328 15.98 -1.97 28.70
N GLU A 329 15.54 -1.67 29.92
CA GLU A 329 14.94 -2.63 30.84
C GLU A 329 13.76 -3.37 30.20
N ILE A 330 12.83 -2.64 29.58
CA ILE A 330 11.66 -3.24 28.92
C ILE A 330 12.07 -3.95 27.61
N ALA A 331 12.97 -3.35 26.82
CA ALA A 331 13.42 -3.93 25.57
C ALA A 331 14.20 -5.25 25.75
N ASP A 332 15.01 -5.35 26.78
CA ASP A 332 15.78 -6.56 27.09
C ASP A 332 14.87 -7.71 27.58
N GLN A 333 13.79 -7.41 28.30
CA GLN A 333 12.75 -8.38 28.63
C GLN A 333 11.99 -8.81 27.36
N ALA A 334 11.53 -7.85 26.55
CA ALA A 334 10.81 -8.10 25.30
C ALA A 334 11.65 -8.93 24.30
N GLN A 335 12.98 -8.69 24.25
CA GLN A 335 13.88 -9.44 23.36
C GLN A 335 13.94 -10.93 23.71
N LYS A 336 13.85 -11.30 25.00
CA LYS A 336 13.83 -12.69 25.43
C LYS A 336 12.59 -13.45 24.96
N SER A 337 11.48 -12.72 24.75
CA SER A 337 10.22 -13.24 24.20
C SER A 337 10.05 -12.90 22.70
N GLU A 338 11.12 -12.51 22.01
CA GLU A 338 11.15 -12.13 20.59
C GLU A 338 10.19 -10.98 20.20
N LEU A 339 9.83 -10.13 21.17
CA LEU A 339 8.90 -9.04 20.95
C LEU A 339 9.61 -7.71 20.60
N LYS A 340 8.89 -6.86 19.90
CA LYS A 340 9.29 -5.50 19.59
C LYS A 340 8.70 -4.52 20.60
N VAL A 341 9.44 -3.44 20.86
CA VAL A 341 8.98 -2.28 21.66
C VAL A 341 8.85 -1.07 20.72
N VAL A 342 7.71 -0.43 20.75
CA VAL A 342 7.43 0.79 19.98
C VAL A 342 7.21 1.93 20.94
N LEU A 343 8.10 2.92 20.93
CA LEU A 343 7.99 4.09 21.79
C LEU A 343 6.81 4.96 21.33
N TYR A 344 5.88 5.23 22.25
CA TYR A 344 4.66 5.99 22.03
C TYR A 344 4.85 7.45 22.45
N PRO A 345 4.95 8.42 21.52
CA PRO A 345 4.96 9.82 21.87
C PRO A 345 3.60 10.25 22.41
N HIS A 346 3.61 10.87 23.60
CA HIS A 346 2.40 11.39 24.25
C HIS A 346 2.64 12.82 24.74
N SER A 347 1.81 13.76 24.29
CA SER A 347 1.89 15.17 24.67
C SER A 347 1.90 15.31 26.19
N GLY A 348 2.87 16.05 26.71
CA GLY A 348 3.09 16.28 28.14
C GLY A 348 3.89 15.18 28.87
N PHE A 349 4.38 14.15 28.16
CA PHE A 349 5.26 13.14 28.74
C PHE A 349 6.74 13.42 28.41
N TYR A 350 7.67 12.66 28.96
CA TYR A 350 9.08 12.78 28.62
C TYR A 350 9.35 12.49 27.13
N ILE A 351 8.79 11.42 26.63
CA ILE A 351 8.69 11.19 25.17
C ILE A 351 7.42 11.86 24.68
N ASP A 352 7.54 13.13 24.30
CA ASP A 352 6.45 14.01 23.92
C ASP A 352 6.23 14.04 22.40
N ARG A 353 7.34 13.97 21.64
CA ARG A 353 7.38 14.06 20.19
C ARG A 353 8.00 12.80 19.58
N ILE A 354 7.70 12.56 18.31
CA ILE A 354 8.34 11.46 17.61
C ILE A 354 9.87 11.62 17.56
N GLY A 355 10.38 12.83 17.48
CA GLY A 355 11.82 13.11 17.57
C GLY A 355 12.45 12.64 18.88
N ASP A 356 11.73 12.74 20.00
CA ASP A 356 12.16 12.19 21.28
C ASP A 356 12.21 10.66 21.26
N ALA A 357 11.15 10.03 20.72
CA ALA A 357 11.08 8.57 20.57
C ALA A 357 12.25 8.04 19.74
N VAL A 358 12.53 8.67 18.60
CA VAL A 358 13.66 8.30 17.73
C VAL A 358 15.00 8.51 18.44
N ARG A 359 15.17 9.61 19.17
CA ARG A 359 16.40 9.92 19.91
C ARG A 359 16.65 8.85 20.98
N ILE A 360 15.64 8.52 21.80
CA ILE A 360 15.73 7.52 22.85
C ILE A 360 15.90 6.10 22.27
N ALA A 361 15.19 5.75 21.23
CA ALA A 361 15.38 4.47 20.53
C ALA A 361 16.83 4.28 20.06
N LYS A 362 17.41 5.28 19.38
CA LYS A 362 18.82 5.26 18.95
C LYS A 362 19.78 5.15 20.13
N LYS A 363 19.61 5.97 21.18
CA LYS A 363 20.45 5.93 22.38
C LYS A 363 20.31 4.62 23.15
N SER A 364 19.17 3.92 23.06
CA SER A 364 19.00 2.59 23.68
C SER A 364 19.96 1.55 23.10
N GLY A 365 20.31 1.67 21.82
CA GLY A 365 21.16 0.70 21.11
C GLY A 365 20.48 -0.66 20.93
N ARG A 366 19.17 -0.80 21.14
CA ARG A 366 18.42 -2.04 21.00
C ARG A 366 17.75 -2.14 19.64
N LYS A 367 17.98 -3.27 18.94
CA LYS A 367 17.44 -3.50 17.58
C LYS A 367 15.95 -3.76 17.57
N ASN A 368 15.38 -4.17 18.71
CA ASN A 368 13.94 -4.39 18.89
C ASN A 368 13.17 -3.16 19.38
N VAL A 369 13.77 -1.96 19.32
CA VAL A 369 13.12 -0.68 19.71
C VAL A 369 12.92 0.21 18.50
N GLY A 370 11.67 0.56 18.23
CA GLY A 370 11.23 1.53 17.22
C GLY A 370 10.39 2.65 17.83
N ALA A 371 9.72 3.40 16.96
CA ALA A 371 8.87 4.53 17.35
C ALA A 371 7.50 4.46 16.65
N MET A 372 6.51 5.09 17.24
CA MET A 372 5.19 5.29 16.65
C MET A 372 5.03 6.74 16.20
N PHE A 373 4.51 6.96 14.99
CA PHE A 373 3.99 8.26 14.62
C PHE A 373 2.53 8.36 15.11
N ASN A 374 2.24 9.37 15.92
CA ASN A 374 0.89 9.58 16.46
C ASN A 374 0.36 10.97 16.05
N LEU A 375 -0.62 10.97 15.12
CA LEU A 375 -1.10 12.21 14.50
C LEU A 375 -1.64 13.22 15.50
N CYS A 376 -2.54 12.81 16.43
CA CYS A 376 -3.18 13.76 17.34
C CYS A 376 -2.17 14.40 18.30
N HIS A 377 -1.20 13.63 18.79
CA HIS A 377 -0.13 14.16 19.63
C HIS A 377 0.85 15.03 18.84
N PHE A 378 1.17 14.65 17.59
CA PHE A 378 1.97 15.50 16.69
C PHE A 378 1.31 16.88 16.51
N LEU A 379 0.03 16.92 16.14
CA LEU A 379 -0.70 18.19 15.93
C LEU A 379 -0.86 19.02 17.22
N GLN A 380 -0.83 18.36 18.39
CA GLN A 380 -0.87 19.04 19.69
C GLN A 380 0.41 19.83 19.97
N VAL A 381 1.57 19.26 19.62
CA VAL A 381 2.89 19.78 20.04
C VAL A 381 3.73 20.37 18.92
N GLU A 382 3.39 20.07 17.66
CA GLU A 382 4.12 20.55 16.48
C GLU A 382 3.17 21.17 15.44
N PRO A 383 3.65 22.18 14.67
CA PRO A 383 2.87 22.71 13.55
C PRO A 383 2.83 21.72 12.39
N LYS A 384 1.70 21.66 11.67
CA LYS A 384 1.54 20.81 10.48
C LYS A 384 2.65 21.02 9.44
N SER A 385 3.18 22.23 9.30
CA SER A 385 4.29 22.55 8.37
C SER A 385 5.51 21.65 8.54
N ASN A 386 5.73 21.10 9.74
CA ASN A 386 6.86 20.24 10.05
C ASN A 386 6.63 18.76 9.68
N LEU A 387 5.41 18.39 9.28
CA LEU A 387 5.01 16.99 9.09
C LEU A 387 5.96 16.23 8.16
N LYS A 388 6.25 16.79 6.99
CA LYS A 388 7.14 16.15 5.99
C LYS A 388 8.54 15.92 6.55
N GLU A 389 9.14 16.94 7.15
CA GLU A 389 10.49 16.86 7.71
C GLU A 389 10.54 15.89 8.89
N THR A 390 9.53 15.94 9.76
CA THR A 390 9.40 15.05 10.92
C THR A 390 9.33 13.58 10.51
N ILE A 391 8.48 13.24 9.53
CA ILE A 391 8.38 11.88 9.02
C ILE A 391 9.69 11.44 8.37
N GLN A 392 10.31 12.27 7.52
CA GLN A 392 11.58 11.93 6.86
C GLN A 392 12.70 11.65 7.87
N LYS A 393 12.83 12.45 8.92
CA LYS A 393 13.85 12.25 9.97
C LYS A 393 13.61 11.02 10.82
N ALA A 394 12.34 10.65 11.03
CA ALA A 394 11.95 9.53 11.89
C ALA A 394 11.81 8.21 11.14
N SER A 395 11.69 8.23 9.80
CA SER A 395 11.25 7.11 8.95
C SER A 395 11.94 5.77 9.22
N PRO A 396 13.25 5.67 9.42
CA PRO A 396 13.88 4.37 9.63
C PRO A 396 13.41 3.64 10.87
N LEU A 397 12.77 4.36 11.82
CA LEU A 397 12.32 3.82 13.10
C LEU A 397 10.80 3.89 13.29
N ILE A 398 10.04 4.41 12.32
CA ILE A 398 8.58 4.38 12.40
C ILE A 398 8.10 2.96 12.07
N TRP A 399 7.69 2.20 13.10
CA TRP A 399 7.19 0.84 12.94
C TRP A 399 5.68 0.73 13.07
N GLN A 400 5.04 1.77 13.57
CA GLN A 400 3.60 1.87 13.74
C GLN A 400 3.17 3.33 13.59
N ALA A 401 1.96 3.56 13.08
CA ALA A 401 1.39 4.90 13.02
C ALA A 401 -0.03 4.89 13.57
N SER A 402 -0.50 6.02 14.10
CA SER A 402 -1.91 6.23 14.40
C SER A 402 -2.44 7.50 13.76
N ILE A 403 -3.68 7.41 13.31
CA ILE A 403 -4.42 8.48 12.64
C ILE A 403 -5.80 8.65 13.27
N SER A 404 -6.39 9.81 13.07
CA SER A 404 -7.76 10.17 13.45
C SER A 404 -8.27 11.23 12.51
N GLY A 405 -9.56 11.43 12.39
CA GLY A 405 -10.09 12.68 11.86
C GLY A 405 -9.63 13.84 12.75
N ALA A 406 -9.21 14.93 12.14
CA ALA A 406 -8.65 16.05 12.90
C ALA A 406 -8.88 17.39 12.20
N GLN A 407 -9.07 18.44 12.99
CA GLN A 407 -8.98 19.84 12.55
C GLN A 407 -7.53 20.30 12.70
N LYS A 408 -6.87 20.61 11.59
CA LYS A 408 -5.42 20.89 11.51
C LYS A 408 -4.93 22.02 12.41
N ASN A 409 -5.81 22.96 12.80
CA ASN A 409 -5.47 24.12 13.63
C ASN A 409 -6.04 24.00 15.06
N SER A 410 -6.71 22.89 15.39
CA SER A 410 -7.23 22.68 16.74
C SER A 410 -6.12 22.37 17.74
N LYS A 411 -6.33 22.80 18.99
CA LYS A 411 -5.54 22.38 20.15
C LYS A 411 -6.39 21.65 21.19
N SER A 412 -7.68 21.48 20.91
CA SER A 412 -8.56 20.66 21.76
C SER A 412 -8.53 19.20 21.32
N TRP A 413 -8.58 18.29 22.28
CA TRP A 413 -8.62 16.86 21.97
C TRP A 413 -9.84 16.47 21.13
N GLN A 414 -10.99 17.11 21.32
CA GLN A 414 -12.20 16.90 20.52
C GLN A 414 -12.02 17.34 19.06
N GLY A 415 -11.16 18.33 18.82
CA GLY A 415 -10.82 18.75 17.46
C GLY A 415 -9.73 17.90 16.82
N LEU A 416 -8.88 17.24 17.62
CA LEU A 416 -7.76 16.42 17.14
C LEU A 416 -8.08 14.91 17.04
N ILE A 417 -9.16 14.47 17.71
CA ILE A 417 -9.59 13.07 17.70
C ILE A 417 -11.07 13.01 17.32
N GLN A 418 -11.33 12.71 16.07
CA GLN A 418 -12.67 12.60 15.48
C GLN A 418 -12.75 11.30 14.66
N THR A 419 -13.95 10.93 14.20
CA THR A 419 -14.09 9.87 13.19
C THR A 419 -13.27 10.23 11.95
N LEU A 420 -12.66 9.26 11.30
CA LEU A 420 -11.65 9.47 10.25
C LEU A 420 -12.18 10.23 9.01
N ASP A 421 -13.49 10.25 8.82
CA ASP A 421 -14.19 11.00 7.79
C ASP A 421 -14.42 12.47 8.12
N ASN A 422 -14.07 12.91 9.35
CA ASN A 422 -14.34 14.26 9.85
C ASN A 422 -13.06 15.08 10.05
N GLY A 423 -13.19 16.42 10.05
CA GLY A 423 -12.06 17.36 10.12
C GLY A 423 -11.52 17.78 8.76
N ASP A 424 -10.53 18.66 8.77
CA ASP A 424 -9.93 19.24 7.55
C ASP A 424 -8.46 18.85 7.35
N PHE A 425 -7.93 17.94 8.19
CA PHE A 425 -6.59 17.41 8.02
C PHE A 425 -6.53 16.42 6.85
N ASP A 426 -5.58 16.63 5.93
CA ASP A 426 -5.42 15.76 4.75
C ASP A 426 -4.72 14.46 5.11
N GLN A 427 -5.50 13.41 5.33
CA GLN A 427 -5.01 12.06 5.61
C GLN A 427 -4.29 11.44 4.40
N ASN A 428 -4.66 11.82 3.16
CA ASN A 428 -3.97 11.33 1.98
C ASN A 428 -2.54 11.87 1.91
N GLU A 429 -2.32 13.15 2.28
CA GLU A 429 -0.99 13.73 2.40
C GLU A 429 -0.12 12.95 3.41
N LEU A 430 -0.65 12.69 4.60
CA LEU A 430 0.05 11.94 5.65
C LEU A 430 0.44 10.53 5.16
N MET A 431 -0.53 9.78 4.61
CA MET A 431 -0.27 8.42 4.16
C MET A 431 0.71 8.39 2.98
N LYS A 432 0.67 9.38 2.08
CA LYS A 432 1.68 9.53 1.00
C LYS A 432 3.08 9.79 1.57
N LEU A 433 3.20 10.61 2.60
CA LEU A 433 4.49 10.90 3.24
C LEU A 433 5.05 9.66 3.95
N LEU A 434 4.25 8.98 4.77
CA LEU A 434 4.64 7.73 5.44
C LEU A 434 5.13 6.70 4.42
N LYS A 435 4.36 6.48 3.36
CA LYS A 435 4.70 5.56 2.30
C LYS A 435 5.99 5.92 1.57
N LYS A 436 6.16 7.19 1.15
CA LYS A 436 7.39 7.67 0.49
C LYS A 436 8.62 7.53 1.39
N SER A 437 8.43 7.48 2.70
CA SER A 437 9.49 7.27 3.67
C SER A 437 9.82 5.79 3.94
N GLY A 438 9.17 4.84 3.25
CA GLY A 438 9.38 3.40 3.42
C GLY A 438 8.62 2.78 4.60
N PHE A 439 7.58 3.43 5.10
CA PHE A 439 6.73 2.88 6.16
C PHE A 439 5.88 1.71 5.63
N GLU A 440 6.01 0.55 6.26
CA GLU A 440 5.28 -0.69 5.96
C GLU A 440 4.48 -1.22 7.16
N GLY A 441 4.50 -0.49 8.28
CA GLY A 441 3.87 -0.89 9.52
C GLY A 441 2.35 -0.78 9.51
N PRO A 442 1.66 -1.32 10.54
CA PRO A 442 0.23 -1.19 10.70
C PRO A 442 -0.15 0.25 11.12
N VAL A 443 -1.38 0.63 10.80
CA VAL A 443 -1.96 1.94 11.13
C VAL A 443 -3.12 1.75 12.10
N GLY A 444 -3.08 2.46 13.23
CA GLY A 444 -4.14 2.46 14.24
C GLY A 444 -5.08 3.65 14.09
N LEU A 445 -6.38 3.42 14.28
CA LEU A 445 -7.35 4.48 14.46
C LEU A 445 -7.32 4.93 15.92
N GLN A 446 -6.84 6.15 16.17
CA GLN A 446 -7.05 6.79 17.47
C GLN A 446 -8.50 7.27 17.56
N CYS A 447 -9.23 6.71 18.52
CA CYS A 447 -10.67 6.94 18.67
C CYS A 447 -11.09 7.27 20.12
N TYR A 448 -10.14 7.77 20.93
CA TYR A 448 -10.38 8.16 22.32
C TYR A 448 -11.46 9.24 22.43
N ALA A 449 -12.45 9.02 23.32
CA ALA A 449 -13.49 9.97 23.70
C ALA A 449 -14.31 10.57 22.53
N ILE A 450 -14.38 9.91 21.39
CA ILE A 450 -15.30 10.30 20.32
C ILE A 450 -16.74 10.09 20.82
N LYS A 451 -17.56 11.15 20.79
CA LYS A 451 -18.94 11.09 21.25
C LYS A 451 -19.83 10.29 20.31
N GLY A 452 -20.92 9.72 20.84
CA GLY A 452 -21.92 8.98 20.08
C GLY A 452 -21.76 7.46 20.16
N ASP A 453 -22.39 6.75 19.25
CA ASP A 453 -22.36 5.29 19.21
C ASP A 453 -21.00 4.79 18.71
N SER A 454 -20.38 3.90 19.50
CA SER A 454 -19.03 3.39 19.21
C SER A 454 -18.97 2.59 17.91
N LYS A 455 -19.98 1.77 17.62
CA LYS A 455 -20.02 0.95 16.38
C LYS A 455 -20.17 1.84 15.16
N GLU A 456 -21.00 2.86 15.22
CA GLU A 456 -21.19 3.81 14.11
C GLU A 456 -19.93 4.65 13.88
N ASN A 457 -19.24 5.12 14.94
CA ASN A 457 -17.98 5.83 14.84
C ASN A 457 -16.89 4.97 14.17
N LEU A 458 -16.81 3.69 14.52
CA LEU A 458 -15.90 2.73 13.91
C LEU A 458 -16.26 2.48 12.44
N ARG A 459 -17.55 2.30 12.10
CA ARG A 459 -18.02 2.12 10.73
C ARG A 459 -17.64 3.30 9.83
N ARG A 460 -17.94 4.52 10.25
CA ARG A 460 -17.57 5.74 9.52
C ARG A 460 -16.07 5.84 9.29
N SER A 461 -15.29 5.48 10.29
CA SER A 461 -13.82 5.56 10.21
C SER A 461 -13.22 4.51 9.28
N ILE A 462 -13.73 3.26 9.27
CA ILE A 462 -13.24 2.24 8.33
C ILE A 462 -13.63 2.56 6.89
N ASP A 463 -14.84 3.10 6.66
CA ASP A 463 -15.28 3.53 5.34
C ASP A 463 -14.37 4.66 4.79
N ALA A 464 -13.99 5.62 5.65
CA ALA A 464 -13.04 6.68 5.30
C ALA A 464 -11.64 6.11 5.02
N TRP A 465 -11.16 5.15 5.80
CA TRP A 465 -9.89 4.47 5.55
C TRP A 465 -9.84 3.82 4.17
N HIS A 466 -10.92 3.14 3.78
CA HIS A 466 -11.01 2.54 2.44
C HIS A 466 -10.92 3.60 1.33
N LYS A 467 -11.58 4.76 1.50
CA LYS A 467 -11.50 5.89 0.53
C LYS A 467 -10.11 6.49 0.46
N ILE A 468 -9.46 6.72 1.61
CA ILE A 468 -8.07 7.21 1.67
C ILE A 468 -7.17 6.27 0.86
N TRP A 469 -7.29 4.96 1.08
CA TRP A 469 -6.45 3.99 0.39
C TRP A 469 -6.72 3.90 -1.11
N GLN A 470 -7.98 3.97 -1.53
CA GLN A 470 -8.35 4.05 -2.95
C GLN A 470 -7.72 5.26 -3.64
N ASN A 471 -7.72 6.43 -2.99
CA ASN A 471 -7.11 7.64 -3.52
C ASN A 471 -5.57 7.56 -3.62
N LEU A 472 -4.93 6.74 -2.80
CA LEU A 472 -3.48 6.52 -2.83
C LEU A 472 -3.04 5.53 -3.91
N SER A 473 -3.96 4.70 -4.37
CA SER A 473 -3.73 3.67 -5.39
C SER A 473 -3.97 4.20 -6.81
N LEU A 474 -4.52 5.41 -6.93
CA LEU A 474 -4.70 6.16 -8.17
C LEU A 474 -3.50 7.06 -8.47
#